data_639be97c88a9c77ea77c4c345af346c3
#
_entry.id   639be97c88a9c77ea77c4c345af346c3
#
_cell.length_a   1.000
_cell.length_b   1.000
_cell.length_c   1.000
_cell.angle_alpha   90.00
_cell.angle_beta   90.00
_cell.angle_gamma   90.00
#
_symmetry.space_group_name_H-M   'P 1'
#
loop_
_entity.id
_entity.type
_entity.pdbx_description
1 polymer ?
#
loop_
_entity_poly.entity_id
_entity_poly.type
_entity_poly.pdbx_seq_one_letter_code
_entity_poly.pdbx_strand_id
1 'polypeptide(L)'
;MAPSSTLIYRGAGFGIAVSLCILAFSACEYEDPITSSPTRKVQEQLLGNWISQDGKEHMRVRQLDDNIYIVYYDGDLFRAYHSDVADTPFVSVQDINSDDRKYAYVVWKLSEDTKHLRLRSVNHDVIPNEKKNSSAIARFLEENATNPDLLGEEIQFNKET
;
A
#
# COMPACT_ATOMS: atom_id res chain seq x y z
N MET A 1 -51.16 29.55 38.74
CA MET A 1 -50.92 28.17 38.29
C MET A 1 -50.57 28.21 36.80
N ALA A 2 -49.30 28.09 36.49
CA ALA A 2 -48.81 28.05 35.10
C ALA A 2 -48.16 26.68 34.86
N PRO A 3 -48.42 25.97 33.75
CA PRO A 3 -47.76 24.71 33.46
C PRO A 3 -46.40 24.94 32.79
N SER A 4 -45.41 24.26 33.32
CA SER A 4 -44.02 24.21 32.79
C SER A 4 -44.00 23.46 31.48
N SER A 5 -43.49 24.10 30.43
CA SER A 5 -43.19 23.48 29.16
C SER A 5 -41.79 22.85 29.19
N THR A 6 -41.72 21.54 29.16
CA THR A 6 -40.47 20.79 29.06
C THR A 6 -40.02 20.75 27.59
N LEU A 7 -38.94 21.45 27.30
CA LEU A 7 -38.29 21.43 25.97
C LEU A 7 -37.46 20.15 25.85
N ILE A 8 -37.87 19.20 24.99
CA ILE A 8 -37.13 18.00 24.68
C ILE A 8 -36.10 18.38 23.58
N TYR A 9 -34.82 18.48 23.96
CA TYR A 9 -33.72 18.66 23.04
C TYR A 9 -33.36 17.31 22.39
N ARG A 10 -33.80 17.09 21.16
CA ARG A 10 -33.38 15.96 20.37
C ARG A 10 -32.00 16.29 19.77
N GLY A 11 -30.96 15.86 20.46
CA GLY A 11 -29.60 15.91 19.94
C GLY A 11 -29.48 14.96 18.74
N ALA A 12 -29.37 15.53 17.54
CA ALA A 12 -28.94 14.81 16.35
C ALA A 12 -27.43 14.54 16.51
N GLY A 13 -27.08 13.33 16.88
CA GLY A 13 -25.70 12.87 16.86
C GLY A 13 -25.21 12.80 15.42
N PHE A 14 -24.46 13.81 14.99
CA PHE A 14 -23.67 13.75 13.77
C PHE A 14 -22.48 12.84 14.05
N GLY A 15 -22.62 11.57 13.68
CA GLY A 15 -21.50 10.64 13.64
C GLY A 15 -20.54 11.11 12.56
N ILE A 16 -19.44 11.75 12.96
CA ILE A 16 -18.30 11.98 12.08
C ILE A 16 -17.67 10.60 11.87
N ALA A 17 -17.99 9.97 10.76
CA ALA A 17 -17.21 8.85 10.24
C ALA A 17 -15.86 9.44 9.80
N VAL A 18 -14.89 9.42 10.71
CA VAL A 18 -13.48 9.66 10.37
C VAL A 18 -13.06 8.45 9.56
N SER A 19 -13.14 8.59 8.24
CA SER A 19 -12.52 7.65 7.31
C SER A 19 -11.01 7.82 7.46
N LEU A 20 -10.43 6.98 8.29
CA LEU A 20 -8.99 6.88 8.46
C LEU A 20 -8.45 6.06 7.28
N CYS A 21 -8.39 6.68 6.10
CA CYS A 21 -7.61 6.16 4.97
C CYS A 21 -6.14 6.30 5.35
N ILE A 22 -5.59 5.29 5.99
CA ILE A 22 -4.18 5.23 6.35
C ILE A 22 -3.43 4.69 5.13
N LEU A 23 -2.85 5.58 4.43
CA LEU A 23 -1.60 5.65 3.67
C LEU A 23 -0.87 4.29 3.55
N ALA A 24 -1.07 3.61 2.42
CA ALA A 24 -0.38 2.36 2.11
C ALA A 24 1.16 2.50 2.02
N PHE A 25 1.67 3.74 1.92
CA PHE A 25 3.10 4.02 1.75
C PHE A 25 3.72 4.85 2.89
N SER A 26 2.96 5.28 3.90
CA SER A 26 3.48 6.14 4.97
C SER A 26 4.43 5.43 5.95
N ALA A 27 4.61 4.13 5.82
CA ALA A 27 5.48 3.35 6.70
C ALA A 27 6.57 2.65 5.90
N CYS A 28 7.46 3.42 5.25
CA CYS A 28 8.76 2.89 4.84
C CYS A 28 9.61 2.72 6.09
N GLU A 29 9.63 1.53 6.68
CA GLU A 29 10.29 1.26 7.96
C GLU A 29 11.46 0.29 7.85
N TYR A 30 11.56 -0.44 6.74
CA TYR A 30 12.57 -1.47 6.56
C TYR A 30 13.82 -0.91 5.89
N GLU A 31 14.99 -1.33 6.36
CA GLU A 31 16.27 -0.94 5.78
C GLU A 31 16.59 -1.74 4.51
N ASP A 32 16.12 -2.98 4.44
CA ASP A 32 16.37 -3.90 3.32
C ASP A 32 15.11 -4.18 2.49
N PRO A 33 15.25 -4.41 1.17
CA PRO A 33 14.15 -4.88 0.33
C PRO A 33 13.82 -6.36 0.62
N ILE A 34 12.65 -6.83 0.17
CA ILE A 34 12.26 -8.25 0.27
C ILE A 34 13.27 -9.14 -0.48
N THR A 35 13.66 -8.72 -1.68
CA THR A 35 14.70 -9.39 -2.49
C THR A 35 15.78 -8.39 -2.86
N SER A 36 17.04 -8.81 -2.89
CA SER A 36 18.18 -7.94 -3.20
C SER A 36 18.19 -7.45 -4.66
N SER A 37 17.40 -8.07 -5.51
CA SER A 37 17.25 -7.72 -6.93
C SER A 37 15.82 -8.00 -7.40
N PRO A 38 15.33 -7.30 -8.44
CA PRO A 38 14.02 -7.55 -9.05
C PRO A 38 13.87 -9.01 -9.49
N THR A 39 12.70 -9.59 -9.22
CA THR A 39 12.37 -10.98 -9.61
C THR A 39 11.79 -11.09 -11.01
N ARG A 40 11.26 -10.00 -11.56
CA ARG A 40 10.70 -9.94 -12.92
C ARG A 40 10.80 -8.54 -13.52
N LYS A 41 10.54 -8.46 -14.82
CA LYS A 41 10.47 -7.21 -15.56
C LYS A 41 9.23 -6.39 -15.21
N VAL A 42 9.31 -5.11 -15.56
CA VAL A 42 8.15 -4.19 -15.52
C VAL A 42 7.00 -4.76 -16.34
N GLN A 43 5.81 -4.73 -15.79
CA GLN A 43 4.56 -5.07 -16.48
C GLN A 43 3.97 -3.80 -17.08
N GLU A 44 3.93 -3.71 -18.40
CA GLU A 44 3.44 -2.52 -19.12
C GLU A 44 2.01 -2.14 -18.73
N GLN A 45 1.18 -3.14 -18.40
CA GLN A 45 -0.21 -2.94 -17.99
C GLN A 45 -0.34 -2.16 -16.67
N LEU A 46 0.69 -2.17 -15.82
CA LEU A 46 0.71 -1.38 -14.58
C LEU A 46 1.05 0.08 -14.84
N LEU A 47 1.69 0.39 -15.96
CA LEU A 47 2.04 1.77 -16.30
C LEU A 47 0.78 2.61 -16.56
N GLY A 48 0.76 3.83 -16.05
CA GLY A 48 -0.36 4.75 -16.25
C GLY A 48 -0.62 5.63 -15.04
N ASN A 49 -1.75 6.31 -15.10
CA ASN A 49 -2.30 7.06 -13.98
C ASN A 49 -3.43 6.24 -13.36
N TRP A 50 -3.53 6.33 -12.07
CA TRP A 50 -4.48 5.57 -11.26
C TRP A 50 -5.13 6.50 -10.24
N ILE A 51 -6.42 6.33 -10.01
CA ILE A 51 -7.18 7.07 -9.00
C ILE A 51 -7.84 6.08 -8.04
N SER A 52 -7.78 6.34 -6.74
CA SER A 52 -8.45 5.52 -5.75
C SER A 52 -9.96 5.46 -5.98
N GLN A 53 -10.61 4.41 -5.50
CA GLN A 53 -12.04 4.21 -5.72
C GLN A 53 -12.89 5.37 -5.16
N ASP A 54 -12.44 6.02 -4.10
CA ASP A 54 -13.10 7.19 -3.51
C ASP A 54 -12.71 8.53 -4.18
N GLY A 55 -11.82 8.49 -5.18
CA GLY A 55 -11.39 9.64 -5.97
C GLY A 55 -10.43 10.61 -5.28
N LYS A 56 -9.90 10.27 -4.11
CA LYS A 56 -9.08 11.21 -3.32
C LYS A 56 -7.58 11.06 -3.56
N GLU A 57 -7.13 9.86 -3.86
CA GLU A 57 -5.71 9.54 -3.99
C GLU A 57 -5.34 9.30 -5.45
N HIS A 58 -4.21 9.88 -5.86
CA HIS A 58 -3.70 9.76 -7.22
C HIS A 58 -2.34 9.08 -7.20
N MET A 59 -2.19 8.08 -8.06
CA MET A 59 -0.93 7.38 -8.25
C MET A 59 -0.54 7.38 -9.71
N ARG A 60 0.74 7.64 -9.98
CA ARG A 60 1.33 7.55 -11.33
C ARG A 60 2.42 6.52 -11.33
N VAL A 61 2.30 5.51 -12.18
CA VAL A 61 3.30 4.46 -12.34
C VAL A 61 3.98 4.64 -13.68
N ARG A 62 5.30 4.75 -13.66
CA ARG A 62 6.15 4.90 -14.85
C ARG A 62 7.29 3.89 -14.80
N GLN A 63 7.80 3.54 -15.95
CA GLN A 63 8.99 2.70 -16.06
C GLN A 63 10.25 3.56 -15.92
N LEU A 64 11.19 3.13 -15.06
CA LEU A 64 12.53 3.70 -14.97
C LEU A 64 13.52 2.93 -15.84
N ASP A 65 13.51 1.61 -15.74
CA ASP A 65 14.28 0.68 -16.56
C ASP A 65 13.49 -0.63 -16.78
N ASP A 66 14.13 -1.67 -17.29
CA ASP A 66 13.48 -2.96 -17.60
C ASP A 66 12.80 -3.62 -16.40
N ASN A 67 13.24 -3.30 -15.16
CA ASN A 67 12.82 -4.01 -13.95
C ASN A 67 12.29 -3.08 -12.86
N ILE A 68 12.43 -1.76 -13.02
CA ILE A 68 12.17 -0.78 -11.99
C ILE A 68 11.03 0.16 -12.42
N TYR A 69 10.12 0.41 -11.50
CA TYR A 69 9.11 1.43 -11.62
C TYR A 69 9.53 2.68 -10.85
N ILE A 70 9.09 3.84 -11.33
CA ILE A 70 8.94 5.06 -10.55
C ILE A 70 7.46 5.24 -10.27
N VAL A 71 7.12 5.38 -9.00
CA VAL A 71 5.76 5.59 -8.53
C VAL A 71 5.69 6.95 -7.85
N TYR A 72 4.83 7.81 -8.35
CA TYR A 72 4.44 9.05 -7.67
C TYR A 72 3.08 8.82 -7.01
N TYR A 73 2.99 9.02 -5.73
CA TYR A 73 1.78 8.80 -4.96
C TYR A 73 1.65 9.87 -3.87
N ASP A 74 0.53 10.59 -3.89
CA ASP A 74 0.15 11.61 -2.90
C ASP A 74 1.24 12.65 -2.56
N GLY A 75 2.02 13.05 -3.54
CA GLY A 75 3.11 14.03 -3.36
C GLY A 75 4.50 13.43 -3.23
N ASP A 76 4.60 12.14 -2.94
CA ASP A 76 5.85 11.43 -2.73
C ASP A 76 6.29 10.58 -3.93
N LEU A 77 7.59 10.39 -4.03
CA LEU A 77 8.22 9.65 -5.11
C LEU A 77 8.88 8.37 -4.57
N PHE A 78 8.58 7.25 -5.21
CA PHE A 78 9.06 5.94 -4.81
C PHE A 78 9.74 5.23 -5.99
N ARG A 79 10.73 4.41 -5.68
CA ARG A 79 11.28 3.40 -6.55
C ARG A 79 10.69 2.05 -6.17
N ALA A 80 10.16 1.31 -7.11
CA ALA A 80 9.51 0.04 -6.83
C ALA A 80 9.94 -1.06 -7.81
N TYR A 81 9.96 -2.31 -7.34
CA TYR A 81 10.22 -3.47 -8.19
C TYR A 81 9.61 -4.74 -7.63
N HIS A 82 9.35 -5.69 -8.50
CA HIS A 82 8.84 -7.00 -8.13
C HIS A 82 9.84 -7.76 -7.27
N SER A 83 9.35 -8.29 -6.16
CA SER A 83 10.07 -9.07 -5.17
C SER A 83 9.23 -10.29 -4.81
N ASP A 84 8.92 -11.14 -5.79
CA ASP A 84 8.07 -12.30 -5.58
C ASP A 84 8.68 -13.27 -4.59
N VAL A 85 7.86 -13.75 -3.67
CA VAL A 85 8.21 -14.78 -2.68
C VAL A 85 7.20 -15.89 -2.82
N ALA A 86 7.67 -17.10 -3.10
CA ALA A 86 6.82 -18.23 -3.48
C ALA A 86 5.83 -17.81 -4.59
N ASP A 87 4.55 -18.02 -4.40
CA ASP A 87 3.50 -17.65 -5.36
C ASP A 87 2.89 -16.25 -5.13
N THR A 88 3.43 -15.46 -4.19
CA THR A 88 2.89 -14.15 -3.86
C THR A 88 3.66 -13.04 -4.56
N PRO A 89 2.97 -12.18 -5.35
CA PRO A 89 3.59 -11.09 -6.09
C PRO A 89 3.86 -9.87 -5.19
N PHE A 90 4.85 -9.99 -4.31
CA PHE A 90 5.30 -8.85 -3.52
C PHE A 90 6.03 -7.82 -4.36
N VAL A 91 6.07 -6.60 -3.85
CA VAL A 91 6.80 -5.46 -4.40
C VAL A 91 7.57 -4.78 -3.28
N SER A 92 8.86 -4.59 -3.49
CA SER A 92 9.67 -3.71 -2.65
C SER A 92 9.51 -2.28 -3.14
N VAL A 93 9.01 -1.40 -2.27
CA VAL A 93 8.78 0.02 -2.54
C VAL A 93 9.74 0.84 -1.68
N GLN A 94 10.66 1.56 -2.30
CA GLN A 94 11.66 2.37 -1.62
C GLN A 94 11.27 3.85 -1.67
N ASP A 95 11.22 4.50 -0.51
CA ASP A 95 11.14 5.95 -0.44
C ASP A 95 12.43 6.57 -0.97
N ILE A 96 12.31 7.47 -1.95
CA ILE A 96 13.45 8.17 -2.53
C ILE A 96 13.42 9.69 -2.25
N ASN A 97 12.45 10.15 -1.45
CA ASN A 97 12.41 11.54 -0.99
C ASN A 97 13.29 11.75 0.24
N SER A 98 13.40 10.73 1.11
CA SER A 98 14.21 10.79 2.32
C SER A 98 15.62 10.25 2.10
N ASP A 99 16.57 10.73 2.91
CA ASP A 99 17.96 10.23 2.89
C ASP A 99 18.07 8.80 3.43
N ASP A 100 17.14 8.38 4.29
CA ASP A 100 17.11 7.04 4.90
C ASP A 100 16.83 5.92 3.90
N ARG A 101 16.18 6.24 2.76
CA ARG A 101 15.92 5.30 1.67
C ARG A 101 15.24 4.01 2.09
N LYS A 102 14.36 4.07 3.09
CA LYS A 102 13.67 2.91 3.64
C LYS A 102 12.66 2.30 2.68
N TYR A 103 12.30 1.06 2.97
CA TYR A 103 11.37 0.27 2.18
C TYR A 103 10.03 0.05 2.88
N ALA A 104 8.97 0.02 2.10
CA ALA A 104 7.70 -0.63 2.42
C ALA A 104 7.54 -1.87 1.54
N TYR A 105 6.74 -2.83 1.99
CA TYR A 105 6.40 -4.02 1.23
C TYR A 105 4.92 -4.01 0.92
N VAL A 106 4.58 -4.24 -0.34
CA VAL A 106 3.20 -4.29 -0.79
C VAL A 106 2.95 -5.53 -1.64
N VAL A 107 1.71 -5.95 -1.68
CA VAL A 107 1.19 -6.87 -2.70
C VAL A 107 0.30 -6.03 -3.61
N TRP A 108 0.56 -6.04 -4.90
CA TRP A 108 -0.34 -5.47 -5.87
C TRP A 108 -0.91 -6.51 -6.81
N LYS A 109 -2.16 -6.37 -7.16
CA LYS A 109 -2.86 -7.28 -8.03
C LYS A 109 -3.67 -6.52 -9.08
N LEU A 110 -3.27 -6.68 -10.33
CA LEU A 110 -3.98 -6.12 -11.47
C LEU A 110 -5.15 -7.03 -11.85
N SER A 111 -6.31 -6.44 -12.19
CA SER A 111 -7.45 -7.17 -12.73
C SER A 111 -7.17 -7.68 -14.15
N GLU A 112 -7.91 -8.68 -14.59
CA GLU A 112 -7.76 -9.26 -15.94
C GLU A 112 -8.04 -8.24 -17.05
N ASP A 113 -8.95 -7.30 -16.84
CA ASP A 113 -9.26 -6.21 -17.77
C ASP A 113 -8.24 -5.07 -17.73
N THR A 114 -7.22 -5.17 -16.86
CA THR A 114 -6.14 -4.19 -16.64
C THR A 114 -6.59 -2.80 -16.20
N LYS A 115 -7.83 -2.66 -15.74
CA LYS A 115 -8.44 -1.38 -15.35
C LYS A 115 -8.48 -1.13 -13.84
N HIS A 116 -8.32 -2.19 -13.05
CA HIS A 116 -8.38 -2.10 -11.60
C HIS A 116 -7.11 -2.65 -10.98
N LEU A 117 -6.51 -1.90 -10.07
CA LEU A 117 -5.32 -2.29 -9.33
C LEU A 117 -5.67 -2.34 -7.84
N ARG A 118 -5.42 -3.47 -7.21
CA ARG A 118 -5.59 -3.65 -5.76
C ARG A 118 -4.23 -3.68 -5.09
N LEU A 119 -4.09 -2.91 -4.03
CA LEU A 119 -2.89 -2.81 -3.22
C LEU A 119 -3.19 -3.22 -1.78
N ARG A 120 -2.27 -3.95 -1.18
CA ARG A 120 -2.25 -4.22 0.26
C ARG A 120 -0.82 -4.07 0.76
N SER A 121 -0.62 -3.27 1.79
CA SER A 121 0.68 -3.18 2.47
C SER A 121 0.90 -4.41 3.36
N VAL A 122 2.15 -4.81 3.51
CA VAL A 122 2.53 -5.76 4.56
C VAL A 122 2.47 -5.03 5.90
N ASN A 123 1.80 -5.63 6.87
CA ASN A 123 1.69 -5.09 8.21
C ASN A 123 3.03 -5.18 8.95
N HIS A 124 3.61 -4.03 9.27
CA HIS A 124 4.93 -3.95 9.92
C HIS A 124 4.94 -4.58 11.33
N ASP A 125 3.81 -4.56 12.04
CA ASP A 125 3.70 -5.13 13.38
C ASP A 125 3.88 -6.67 13.40
N VAL A 126 3.71 -7.31 12.24
CA VAL A 126 3.83 -8.77 12.09
C VAL A 126 5.27 -9.19 11.82
N ILE A 127 6.09 -8.34 11.18
CA ILE A 127 7.49 -8.69 10.87
C ILE A 127 8.38 -8.37 12.07
N PRO A 128 9.07 -9.38 12.66
CA PRO A 128 9.96 -9.14 13.77
C PRO A 128 11.13 -8.22 13.41
N ASN A 129 11.46 -7.28 14.31
CA ASN A 129 12.55 -6.30 14.12
C ASN A 129 13.94 -6.90 13.88
N GLU A 130 14.17 -8.16 14.30
CA GLU A 130 15.41 -8.89 14.03
C GLU A 130 15.56 -9.41 12.60
N LYS A 131 14.53 -9.34 11.77
CA LYS A 131 14.59 -9.72 10.35
C LYS A 131 15.20 -8.58 9.52
N LYS A 132 16.53 -8.47 9.54
CA LYS A 132 17.29 -7.33 9.02
C LYS A 132 17.94 -7.54 7.66
N ASN A 133 17.64 -8.62 6.95
CA ASN A 133 18.17 -8.83 5.59
C ASN A 133 17.13 -9.47 4.68
N SER A 134 17.27 -9.23 3.38
CA SER A 134 16.34 -9.70 2.35
C SER A 134 16.01 -11.19 2.46
N SER A 135 17.00 -12.06 2.70
CA SER A 135 16.77 -13.51 2.79
C SER A 135 15.92 -13.89 4.01
N ALA A 136 16.12 -13.23 5.16
CA ALA A 136 15.33 -13.47 6.36
C ALA A 136 13.91 -12.93 6.21
N ILE A 137 13.76 -11.77 5.56
CA ILE A 137 12.46 -11.17 5.24
C ILE A 137 11.67 -12.07 4.29
N ALA A 138 12.27 -12.48 3.17
CA ALA A 138 11.62 -13.35 2.19
C ALA A 138 11.15 -14.66 2.82
N ARG A 139 12.00 -15.32 3.61
CA ARG A 139 11.64 -16.55 4.33
C ARG A 139 10.47 -16.32 5.29
N PHE A 140 10.51 -15.23 6.05
CA PHE A 140 9.42 -14.90 6.97
C PHE A 140 8.10 -14.71 6.24
N LEU A 141 8.09 -13.99 5.11
CA LEU A 141 6.89 -13.78 4.30
C LEU A 141 6.35 -15.09 3.72
N GLU A 142 7.23 -15.99 3.27
CA GLU A 142 6.86 -17.33 2.79
C GLU A 142 6.22 -18.16 3.91
N GLU A 143 6.85 -18.24 5.07
CA GLU A 143 6.36 -19.00 6.23
C GLU A 143 5.03 -18.47 6.78
N ASN A 144 4.74 -17.18 6.58
CA ASN A 144 3.54 -16.51 7.06
C ASN A 144 2.53 -16.16 5.96
N ALA A 145 2.68 -16.71 4.77
CA ALA A 145 1.82 -16.38 3.61
C ALA A 145 0.31 -16.60 3.86
N THR A 146 -0.05 -17.50 4.79
CA THR A 146 -1.45 -17.76 5.18
C THR A 146 -1.92 -17.01 6.43
N ASN A 147 -1.04 -16.19 7.03
CA ASN A 147 -1.41 -15.40 8.20
C ASN A 147 -2.36 -14.25 7.77
N PRO A 148 -3.60 -14.20 8.27
CA PRO A 148 -4.58 -13.18 7.87
C PRO A 148 -4.13 -11.75 8.25
N ASP A 149 -3.29 -11.61 9.28
CA ASP A 149 -2.81 -10.32 9.79
C ASP A 149 -1.57 -9.83 9.02
N LEU A 150 -1.01 -10.65 8.11
CA LEU A 150 0.20 -10.28 7.36
C LEU A 150 -0.03 -9.07 6.45
N LEU A 151 -1.22 -8.97 5.86
CA LEU A 151 -1.54 -7.92 4.91
C LEU A 151 -2.60 -6.99 5.47
N GLY A 152 -2.34 -5.69 5.44
CA GLY A 152 -3.26 -4.63 5.81
C GLY A 152 -4.51 -4.54 4.93
N GLU A 153 -5.28 -3.48 5.08
CA GLU A 153 -6.49 -3.23 4.30
C GLU A 153 -6.19 -3.11 2.80
N GLU A 154 -7.15 -3.49 1.97
CA GLU A 154 -7.04 -3.40 0.52
C GLU A 154 -7.45 -2.00 0.05
N ILE A 155 -6.59 -1.36 -0.74
CA ILE A 155 -6.90 -0.13 -1.45
C ILE A 155 -7.08 -0.46 -2.92
N GLN A 156 -8.16 0.06 -3.52
CA GLN A 156 -8.48 -0.16 -4.92
C GLN A 156 -8.30 1.13 -5.73
N PHE A 157 -7.63 0.98 -6.86
CA PHE A 157 -7.41 2.05 -7.82
C PHE A 157 -8.03 1.70 -9.17
N ASN A 158 -8.56 2.69 -9.85
CA ASN A 158 -9.05 2.62 -11.21
C ASN A 158 -8.05 3.30 -12.15
N LYS A 159 -7.82 2.70 -13.33
CA LYS A 159 -6.95 3.30 -14.34
C LYS A 159 -7.63 4.51 -14.96
N GLU A 160 -6.95 5.65 -14.95
CA GLU A 160 -7.41 6.83 -15.69
C GLU A 160 -7.14 6.63 -17.19
N THR A 161 -8.11 6.97 -18.02
CA THR A 161 -8.05 6.90 -19.49
C THR A 161 -7.51 8.19 -20.10
#